data_242f6ad64c95544802b43b47f2371353
#
_entry.id   242f6ad64c95544802b43b47f2371353
#
_cell.length_a   1.000
_cell.length_b   1.000
_cell.length_c   1.000
_cell.angle_alpha   90.00
_cell.angle_beta   90.00
_cell.angle_gamma   90.00
#
_symmetry.space_group_name_H-M   'P 1'
#
loop_
_entity.id
_entity.type
_entity.pdbx_description
1 polymer ?
#
loop_
_entity_poly.entity_id
_entity_poly.type
_entity_poly.pdbx_seq_one_letter_code
_entity_poly.pdbx_strand_id
1 'polypeptide(L)'
;MTAVAAGGGAALVVCLSTGLQLAYGVMVGWNVAATTYCVAVWVTSWRLTPELTAEVAVHEDPSRSATDGLLLVAAVASIASVTFALADAASFHGFGRAFRIVAGVASIVCSWFLVHTIFTLKYARLYYLDEDGGIEFNMEQPPAWSDFAYLAFTIGMTFQVSDTDLQTTLLRRLALKHMVLSYLFGAVIVAVAINLLAAHVG
;
A
#
# COMPACT_ATOMS: atom_id res chain seq x y z
N MET A 1 4.49 5.50 -14.85
CA MET A 1 4.74 4.59 -15.99
C MET A 1 5.86 3.59 -15.72
N THR A 2 6.98 3.99 -15.11
CA THR A 2 8.13 3.10 -14.81
C THR A 2 7.77 1.87 -13.95
N ALA A 3 6.99 2.02 -12.87
CA ALA A 3 6.62 0.91 -12.00
C ALA A 3 5.75 -0.15 -12.69
N VAL A 4 4.81 0.27 -13.54
CA VAL A 4 3.95 -0.64 -14.31
C VAL A 4 4.76 -1.41 -15.36
N ALA A 5 5.69 -0.72 -16.04
CA ALA A 5 6.59 -1.36 -17.00
C ALA A 5 7.53 -2.37 -16.32
N ALA A 6 8.09 -2.02 -15.15
CA ALA A 6 8.91 -2.92 -14.35
C ALA A 6 8.14 -4.17 -13.88
N GLY A 7 6.90 -3.98 -13.42
CA GLY A 7 6.02 -5.08 -13.02
C GLY A 7 5.65 -6.00 -14.18
N GLY A 8 5.30 -5.45 -15.33
CA GLY A 8 5.00 -6.23 -16.54
C GLY A 8 6.19 -7.02 -17.04
N GLY A 9 7.38 -6.41 -17.06
CA GLY A 9 8.62 -7.08 -17.41
C GLY A 9 8.96 -8.23 -16.46
N ALA A 10 8.83 -8.02 -15.15
CA ALA A 10 9.07 -9.05 -14.15
C ALA A 10 8.07 -10.22 -14.28
N ALA A 11 6.79 -9.95 -14.51
CA ALA A 11 5.77 -10.97 -14.73
C ALA A 11 6.12 -11.84 -15.94
N LEU A 12 6.50 -11.22 -17.06
CA LEU A 12 6.87 -11.94 -18.28
C LEU A 12 8.10 -12.81 -18.08
N VAL A 13 9.15 -12.29 -17.44
CA VAL A 13 10.39 -13.05 -17.17
C VAL A 13 10.10 -14.25 -16.30
N VAL A 14 9.31 -14.10 -15.23
CA VAL A 14 8.95 -15.22 -14.34
C VAL A 14 8.14 -16.28 -15.07
N CYS A 15 7.14 -15.90 -15.87
CA CYS A 15 6.35 -16.84 -16.66
C CYS A 15 7.22 -17.64 -17.66
N LEU A 16 8.11 -16.95 -18.38
CA LEU A 16 8.95 -17.57 -19.41
C LEU A 16 10.07 -18.46 -18.83
N SER A 17 10.65 -18.04 -17.68
CA SER A 17 11.82 -18.76 -17.13
C SER A 17 11.47 -19.94 -16.23
N THR A 18 10.30 -19.95 -15.61
CA THR A 18 9.96 -20.95 -14.58
C THR A 18 8.83 -21.89 -14.95
N GLY A 19 8.13 -21.65 -16.08
CA GLY A 19 6.91 -22.40 -16.44
C GLY A 19 5.78 -22.26 -15.43
N LEU A 20 5.84 -21.25 -14.55
CA LEU A 20 4.81 -20.95 -13.57
C LEU A 20 3.53 -20.50 -14.26
N GLN A 21 2.39 -20.84 -13.67
CA GLN A 21 1.09 -20.39 -14.17
C GLN A 21 1.06 -18.86 -14.25
N LEU A 22 0.35 -18.31 -15.22
CA LEU A 22 0.22 -16.86 -15.45
C LEU A 22 -0.14 -16.09 -14.19
N ALA A 23 -0.97 -16.66 -13.30
CA ALA A 23 -1.36 -16.06 -12.03
C ALA A 23 -0.16 -15.69 -11.13
N TYR A 24 0.86 -16.53 -11.05
CA TYR A 24 2.06 -16.23 -10.25
C TYR A 24 2.95 -15.20 -10.91
N GLY A 25 3.03 -15.20 -12.24
CA GLY A 25 3.71 -14.14 -12.98
C GLY A 25 3.08 -12.77 -12.72
N VAL A 26 1.76 -12.70 -12.77
CA VAL A 26 1.01 -11.47 -12.45
C VAL A 26 1.25 -11.03 -11.00
N MET A 27 1.23 -11.95 -10.04
CA MET A 27 1.49 -11.65 -8.63
C MET A 27 2.91 -11.12 -8.39
N VAL A 28 3.94 -11.74 -8.99
CA VAL A 28 5.33 -11.24 -8.91
C VAL A 28 5.45 -9.88 -9.58
N GLY A 29 4.85 -9.70 -10.76
CA GLY A 29 4.79 -8.42 -11.45
C GLY A 29 4.14 -7.32 -10.61
N TRP A 30 3.05 -7.63 -9.92
CA TRP A 30 2.41 -6.72 -8.98
C TRP A 30 3.36 -6.33 -7.83
N ASN A 31 4.01 -7.31 -7.20
CA ASN A 31 4.95 -7.06 -6.11
C ASN A 31 6.10 -6.12 -6.54
N VAL A 32 6.65 -6.34 -7.72
CA VAL A 32 7.69 -5.48 -8.27
C VAL A 32 7.15 -4.07 -8.53
N ALA A 33 5.97 -3.94 -9.14
CA ALA A 33 5.37 -2.65 -9.44
C ALA A 33 5.06 -1.85 -8.15
N ALA A 34 4.41 -2.49 -7.18
CA ALA A 34 4.05 -1.87 -5.89
C ALA A 34 5.30 -1.44 -5.11
N THR A 35 6.31 -2.33 -5.02
CA THR A 35 7.58 -2.02 -4.34
C THR A 35 8.30 -0.87 -5.03
N THR A 36 8.40 -0.89 -6.37
CA THR A 36 9.05 0.18 -7.14
C THR A 36 8.36 1.52 -6.90
N TYR A 37 7.02 1.55 -6.91
CA TYR A 37 6.25 2.76 -6.61
C TYR A 37 6.53 3.27 -5.20
N CYS A 38 6.43 2.41 -4.20
CA CYS A 38 6.65 2.78 -2.80
C CYS A 38 8.08 3.28 -2.59
N VAL A 39 9.10 2.55 -3.07
CA VAL A 39 10.50 2.97 -2.95
C VAL A 39 10.73 4.32 -3.60
N ALA A 40 10.20 4.55 -4.80
CA ALA A 40 10.32 5.83 -5.48
C ALA A 40 9.72 6.98 -4.63
N VAL A 41 8.49 6.80 -4.12
CA VAL A 41 7.83 7.81 -3.27
C VAL A 41 8.64 8.06 -2.00
N TRP A 42 9.03 7.00 -1.29
CA TRP A 42 9.72 7.15 -0.01
C TRP A 42 11.12 7.76 -0.16
N VAL A 43 11.90 7.36 -1.15
CA VAL A 43 13.24 7.92 -1.40
C VAL A 43 13.16 9.40 -1.76
N THR A 44 12.15 9.80 -2.55
CA THR A 44 12.00 11.21 -2.97
C THR A 44 11.37 12.10 -1.90
N SER A 45 10.52 11.54 -1.02
CA SER A 45 9.68 12.35 -0.12
C SER A 45 10.13 12.33 1.33
N TRP A 46 10.88 11.31 1.79
CA TRP A 46 11.24 11.14 3.21
C TRP A 46 11.99 12.31 3.84
N ARG A 47 12.78 13.05 3.04
CA ARG A 47 13.61 14.18 3.49
C ARG A 47 13.05 15.54 3.07
N LEU A 48 11.82 15.60 2.59
CA LEU A 48 11.20 16.87 2.21
C LEU A 48 10.96 17.72 3.46
N THR A 49 11.38 18.98 3.38
CA THR A 49 10.99 20.01 4.37
C THR A 49 9.51 20.33 4.22
N PRO A 50 8.87 21.01 5.20
CA PRO A 50 7.48 21.43 5.06
C PRO A 50 7.20 22.21 3.78
N GLU A 51 8.08 23.15 3.40
CA GLU A 51 7.95 23.98 2.21
C GLU A 51 7.96 23.15 0.92
N LEU A 52 8.93 22.22 0.81
CA LEU A 52 9.03 21.31 -0.33
C LEU A 52 7.85 20.30 -0.36
N THR A 53 7.37 19.89 0.81
CA THR A 53 6.19 19.03 0.92
C THR A 53 4.95 19.75 0.38
N ALA A 54 4.76 21.02 0.74
CA ALA A 54 3.66 21.86 0.25
C ALA A 54 3.74 22.01 -1.29
N GLU A 55 4.92 22.34 -1.81
CA GLU A 55 5.13 22.52 -3.25
C GLU A 55 4.80 21.24 -4.02
N VAL A 56 5.34 20.09 -3.59
CA VAL A 56 5.09 18.79 -4.24
C VAL A 56 3.63 18.38 -4.14
N ALA A 57 3.01 18.57 -2.96
CA ALA A 57 1.62 18.17 -2.74
C ALA A 57 0.61 18.93 -3.60
N VAL A 58 0.86 20.22 -3.86
CA VAL A 58 -0.04 21.08 -4.65
C VAL A 58 0.14 20.89 -6.15
N HIS A 59 1.38 20.61 -6.62
CA HIS A 59 1.70 20.48 -8.04
C HIS A 59 1.36 19.10 -8.65
N GLU A 60 0.67 18.23 -7.91
CA GLU A 60 0.28 16.92 -8.43
C GLU A 60 -0.74 17.01 -9.57
N ASP A 61 -0.39 16.36 -10.71
CA ASP A 61 -1.26 16.21 -11.88
C ASP A 61 -2.59 15.52 -11.51
N PRO A 62 -3.77 16.01 -11.96
CA PRO A 62 -5.05 15.34 -11.81
C PRO A 62 -5.09 13.88 -12.29
N SER A 63 -4.25 13.52 -13.28
CA SER A 63 -4.10 12.14 -13.76
C SER A 63 -3.60 11.17 -12.67
N ARG A 64 -2.85 11.68 -11.68
CA ARG A 64 -2.35 10.90 -10.55
C ARG A 64 -3.48 10.39 -9.64
N SER A 65 -4.52 11.16 -9.47
CA SER A 65 -5.69 10.73 -8.69
C SER A 65 -6.38 9.49 -9.28
N ALA A 66 -6.44 9.39 -10.61
CA ALA A 66 -6.96 8.20 -11.29
C ALA A 66 -6.00 7.01 -11.15
N THR A 67 -4.69 7.26 -11.27
CA THR A 67 -3.65 6.24 -11.05
C THR A 67 -3.70 5.69 -9.62
N ASP A 68 -3.79 6.57 -8.63
CA ASP A 68 -3.92 6.16 -7.22
C ASP A 68 -5.20 5.33 -6.97
N GLY A 69 -6.32 5.72 -7.59
CA GLY A 69 -7.55 4.95 -7.52
C GLY A 69 -7.39 3.54 -8.10
N LEU A 70 -6.74 3.44 -9.27
CA LEU A 70 -6.45 2.16 -9.91
C LEU A 70 -5.52 1.28 -9.06
N LEU A 71 -4.47 1.87 -8.49
CA LEU A 71 -3.53 1.17 -7.60
C LEU A 71 -4.23 0.66 -6.33
N LEU A 72 -5.15 1.43 -5.74
CA LEU A 72 -5.94 0.99 -4.60
C LEU A 72 -6.86 -0.19 -4.96
N VAL A 73 -7.53 -0.14 -6.12
CA VAL A 73 -8.35 -1.25 -6.61
C VAL A 73 -7.49 -2.49 -6.85
N ALA A 74 -6.32 -2.34 -7.47
CA ALA A 74 -5.41 -3.44 -7.72
C ALA A 74 -4.84 -4.02 -6.41
N ALA A 75 -4.56 -3.19 -5.40
CA ALA A 75 -4.15 -3.63 -4.07
C ALA A 75 -5.22 -4.50 -3.40
N VAL A 76 -6.48 -4.10 -3.46
CA VAL A 76 -7.60 -4.92 -2.95
C VAL A 76 -7.77 -6.20 -3.77
N ALA A 77 -7.68 -6.14 -5.10
CA ALA A 77 -7.76 -7.32 -5.97
C ALA A 77 -6.62 -8.32 -5.71
N SER A 78 -5.45 -7.85 -5.26
CA SER A 78 -4.32 -8.73 -4.91
C SER A 78 -4.64 -9.68 -3.76
N ILE A 79 -5.57 -9.32 -2.86
CA ILE A 79 -6.02 -10.17 -1.75
C ILE A 79 -6.62 -11.48 -2.29
N ALA A 80 -7.47 -11.40 -3.32
CA ALA A 80 -8.06 -12.59 -3.94
C ALA A 80 -6.98 -13.48 -4.58
N SER A 81 -5.99 -12.88 -5.25
CA SER A 81 -4.87 -13.60 -5.85
C SER A 81 -4.02 -14.34 -4.81
N VAL A 82 -3.80 -13.70 -3.65
CA VAL A 82 -3.07 -14.31 -2.53
C VAL A 82 -3.83 -15.49 -1.95
N THR A 83 -5.13 -15.35 -1.73
CA THR A 83 -5.96 -16.44 -1.20
C THR A 83 -5.90 -17.66 -2.12
N PHE A 84 -5.98 -17.43 -3.43
CA PHE A 84 -5.81 -18.49 -4.43
C PHE A 84 -4.40 -19.12 -4.37
N ALA A 85 -3.35 -18.30 -4.31
CA ALA A 85 -1.96 -18.77 -4.27
C ALA A 85 -1.66 -19.61 -3.03
N LEU A 86 -2.20 -19.25 -1.87
CA LEU A 86 -2.05 -20.00 -0.62
C LEU A 86 -2.82 -21.33 -0.66
N ALA A 87 -4.02 -21.35 -1.23
CA ALA A 87 -4.79 -22.58 -1.41
C ALA A 87 -4.05 -23.56 -2.37
N ASP A 88 -3.53 -23.04 -3.49
CA ASP A 88 -2.77 -23.84 -4.47
C ASP A 88 -1.45 -24.34 -3.87
N ALA A 89 -0.79 -23.59 -2.99
CA ALA A 89 0.46 -23.97 -2.34
C ALA A 89 0.36 -25.29 -1.56
N ALA A 90 -0.85 -25.64 -1.07
CA ALA A 90 -1.08 -26.91 -0.38
C ALA A 90 -0.86 -28.14 -1.27
N SER A 91 -0.95 -28.00 -2.59
CA SER A 91 -0.73 -29.07 -3.57
C SER A 91 0.74 -29.28 -3.92
N PHE A 92 1.66 -28.46 -3.37
CA PHE A 92 3.09 -28.50 -3.67
C PHE A 92 3.93 -28.83 -2.44
N HIS A 93 5.16 -29.28 -2.67
CA HIS A 93 6.14 -29.62 -1.63
C HIS A 93 7.46 -28.88 -1.87
N GLY A 94 8.31 -28.83 -0.86
CA GLY A 94 9.65 -28.25 -0.94
C GLY A 94 9.67 -26.80 -1.40
N PHE A 95 10.61 -26.46 -2.27
CA PHE A 95 10.84 -25.09 -2.75
C PHE A 95 9.61 -24.49 -3.44
N GLY A 96 8.87 -25.27 -4.22
CA GLY A 96 7.67 -24.79 -4.90
C GLY A 96 6.59 -24.31 -3.97
N ARG A 97 6.36 -24.98 -2.83
CA ARG A 97 5.42 -24.56 -1.78
C ARG A 97 5.93 -23.29 -1.09
N ALA A 98 7.21 -23.30 -0.67
CA ALA A 98 7.78 -22.14 0.03
C ALA A 98 7.73 -20.87 -0.82
N PHE A 99 8.08 -20.94 -2.10
CA PHE A 99 8.01 -19.82 -3.02
C PHE A 99 6.59 -19.22 -3.11
N ARG A 100 5.57 -20.06 -3.24
CA ARG A 100 4.17 -19.61 -3.34
C ARG A 100 3.70 -18.88 -2.08
N ILE A 101 4.04 -19.44 -0.91
CA ILE A 101 3.71 -18.84 0.38
C ILE A 101 4.40 -17.47 0.52
N VAL A 102 5.72 -17.42 0.29
CA VAL A 102 6.50 -16.18 0.42
C VAL A 102 6.00 -15.12 -0.56
N ALA A 103 5.76 -15.46 -1.81
CA ALA A 103 5.26 -14.53 -2.81
C ALA A 103 3.85 -14.01 -2.45
N GLY A 104 2.97 -14.88 -1.92
CA GLY A 104 1.65 -14.48 -1.44
C GLY A 104 1.71 -13.53 -0.25
N VAL A 105 2.50 -13.86 0.77
CA VAL A 105 2.69 -13.00 1.94
C VAL A 105 3.30 -11.65 1.52
N ALA A 106 4.30 -11.66 0.65
CA ALA A 106 4.90 -10.44 0.10
C ALA A 106 3.86 -9.57 -0.61
N SER A 107 2.93 -10.16 -1.38
CA SER A 107 1.86 -9.42 -2.04
C SER A 107 0.95 -8.68 -1.05
N ILE A 108 0.58 -9.31 0.06
CA ILE A 108 -0.23 -8.66 1.10
C ILE A 108 0.54 -7.48 1.71
N VAL A 109 1.80 -7.71 2.10
CA VAL A 109 2.64 -6.67 2.73
C VAL A 109 2.88 -5.50 1.78
N CYS A 110 3.24 -5.77 0.51
CA CYS A 110 3.44 -4.73 -0.50
C CYS A 110 2.16 -3.93 -0.76
N SER A 111 1.00 -4.61 -0.85
CA SER A 111 -0.28 -3.95 -1.09
C SER A 111 -0.72 -3.13 0.12
N TRP A 112 -0.52 -3.62 1.33
CA TRP A 112 -0.77 -2.89 2.57
C TRP A 112 0.09 -1.61 2.63
N PHE A 113 1.39 -1.74 2.40
CA PHE A 113 2.31 -0.61 2.41
C PHE A 113 1.98 0.42 1.32
N LEU A 114 1.60 -0.04 0.13
CA LEU A 114 1.17 0.81 -0.98
C LEU A 114 -0.07 1.63 -0.62
N VAL A 115 -1.08 1.01 0.00
CA VAL A 115 -2.30 1.72 0.43
C VAL A 115 -1.94 2.88 1.34
N HIS A 116 -1.14 2.65 2.39
CA HIS A 116 -0.78 3.72 3.34
C HIS A 116 0.12 4.78 2.71
N THR A 117 1.00 4.41 1.79
CA THR A 117 1.79 5.36 0.99
C THR A 117 0.90 6.28 0.15
N ILE A 118 -0.12 5.73 -0.51
CA ILE A 118 -1.07 6.54 -1.29
C ILE A 118 -1.89 7.46 -0.39
N PHE A 119 -2.33 6.98 0.78
CA PHE A 119 -3.07 7.83 1.72
C PHE A 119 -2.19 8.93 2.33
N THR A 120 -0.89 8.68 2.56
CA THR A 120 0.07 9.72 2.95
C THR A 120 0.05 10.89 1.96
N LEU A 121 0.16 10.59 0.67
CA LEU A 121 0.13 11.60 -0.39
C LEU A 121 -1.23 12.33 -0.44
N LYS A 122 -2.35 11.61 -0.26
CA LYS A 122 -3.69 12.21 -0.24
C LYS A 122 -3.91 13.13 0.95
N TYR A 123 -3.43 12.78 2.13
CA TYR A 123 -3.50 13.66 3.31
C TYR A 123 -2.67 14.90 3.11
N ALA A 124 -1.41 14.79 2.66
CA ALA A 124 -0.56 15.94 2.37
C ALA A 124 -1.20 16.87 1.34
N ARG A 125 -1.73 16.30 0.25
CA ARG A 125 -2.41 17.09 -0.78
C ARG A 125 -3.63 17.85 -0.25
N LEU A 126 -4.54 17.16 0.46
CA LEU A 126 -5.74 17.84 0.97
C LEU A 126 -5.39 18.92 1.99
N TYR A 127 -4.40 18.69 2.82
CA TYR A 127 -3.93 19.67 3.78
C TYR A 127 -3.42 20.95 3.10
N TYR A 128 -2.53 20.80 2.12
CA TYR A 128 -1.90 21.95 1.47
C TYR A 128 -2.75 22.61 0.36
N LEU A 129 -3.85 21.98 -0.07
CA LEU A 129 -4.84 22.59 -0.98
C LEU A 129 -5.88 23.44 -0.23
N ASP A 130 -6.06 23.22 1.05
CA ASP A 130 -7.01 23.97 1.90
C ASP A 130 -6.25 25.06 2.65
N GLU A 131 -6.76 26.30 2.61
CA GLU A 131 -6.14 27.43 3.32
C GLU A 131 -6.05 27.20 4.83
N ASP A 132 -7.03 26.48 5.40
CA ASP A 132 -7.09 26.16 6.83
C ASP A 132 -6.36 24.83 7.18
N GLY A 133 -5.79 24.10 6.22
CA GLY A 133 -5.08 22.84 6.41
C GLY A 133 -5.97 21.68 6.83
N GLY A 134 -6.81 21.84 7.82
CA GLY A 134 -7.84 20.88 8.26
C GLY A 134 -7.36 19.66 9.03
N ILE A 135 -6.06 19.52 9.30
CA ILE A 135 -5.46 18.52 10.21
C ILE A 135 -4.66 19.29 11.26
N GLU A 136 -5.03 19.13 12.52
CA GLU A 136 -4.26 19.67 13.64
C GLU A 136 -3.27 18.61 14.13
N PHE A 137 -1.98 18.89 13.90
CA PHE A 137 -0.88 18.00 14.31
C PHE A 137 -0.34 18.34 15.71
N ASN A 138 -0.91 19.34 16.40
CA ASN A 138 -0.45 19.80 17.72
C ASN A 138 1.04 20.21 17.73
N MET A 139 1.50 20.85 16.65
CA MET A 139 2.87 21.32 16.47
C MET A 139 2.90 22.76 15.97
N GLU A 140 3.97 23.51 16.30
CA GLU A 140 4.11 24.92 15.91
C GLU A 140 4.56 25.09 14.44
N GLN A 141 5.25 24.10 13.88
CA GLN A 141 5.77 24.16 12.52
C GLN A 141 4.78 23.50 11.53
N PRO A 142 4.77 23.95 10.26
CA PRO A 142 4.00 23.27 9.22
C PRO A 142 4.44 21.81 9.07
N PRO A 143 3.52 20.87 8.79
CA PRO A 143 3.85 19.45 8.72
C PRO A 143 4.70 19.10 7.50
N ALA A 144 5.71 18.28 7.70
CA ALA A 144 6.49 17.67 6.64
C ALA A 144 5.81 16.38 6.11
N TRP A 145 6.35 15.81 5.05
CA TRP A 145 5.84 14.54 4.51
C TRP A 145 5.80 13.42 5.56
N SER A 146 6.78 13.36 6.46
CA SER A 146 6.86 12.39 7.55
C SER A 146 5.65 12.42 8.49
N ASP A 147 5.06 13.59 8.73
CA ASP A 147 3.93 13.76 9.63
C ASP A 147 2.65 13.19 9.01
N PHE A 148 2.48 13.38 7.70
CA PHE A 148 1.40 12.73 6.95
C PHE A 148 1.62 11.20 6.84
N ALA A 149 2.87 10.75 6.72
CA ALA A 149 3.20 9.33 6.75
C ALA A 149 2.88 8.73 8.13
N TYR A 150 3.25 9.41 9.21
CA TYR A 150 2.90 9.03 10.57
C TYR A 150 1.38 8.87 10.73
N LEU A 151 0.60 9.87 10.32
CA LEU A 151 -0.87 9.82 10.35
C LEU A 151 -1.42 8.61 9.57
N ALA A 152 -0.96 8.43 8.33
CA ALA A 152 -1.46 7.35 7.48
C ALA A 152 -1.11 5.97 8.04
N PHE A 153 0.12 5.76 8.51
CA PHE A 153 0.53 4.47 9.05
C PHE A 153 -0.05 4.19 10.44
N THR A 154 -0.30 5.22 11.25
CA THR A 154 -1.04 5.07 12.51
C THR A 154 -2.45 4.54 12.24
N ILE A 155 -3.19 5.13 11.29
CA ILE A 155 -4.50 4.61 10.85
C ILE A 155 -4.37 3.19 10.30
N GLY A 156 -3.29 2.91 9.56
CA GLY A 156 -3.01 1.59 8.97
C GLY A 156 -2.85 0.48 9.99
N MET A 157 -2.20 0.78 11.11
CA MET A 157 -1.85 -0.19 12.15
C MET A 157 -2.87 -0.27 13.28
N THR A 158 -3.53 0.83 13.62
CA THR A 158 -4.36 0.93 14.82
C THR A 158 -5.83 1.27 14.56
N PHE A 159 -6.18 1.65 13.32
CA PHE A 159 -7.50 2.14 12.91
C PHE A 159 -7.94 3.43 13.63
N GLN A 160 -7.03 4.09 14.34
CA GLN A 160 -7.32 5.25 15.19
C GLN A 160 -6.19 6.27 15.10
N VAL A 161 -6.53 7.54 15.29
CA VAL A 161 -5.60 8.65 15.51
C VAL A 161 -6.00 9.32 16.81
N SER A 162 -5.07 9.50 17.72
CA SER A 162 -5.34 10.03 19.06
C SER A 162 -4.63 11.36 19.36
N ASP A 163 -3.62 11.70 18.60
CA ASP A 163 -2.74 12.86 18.78
C ASP A 163 -2.85 13.90 17.67
N THR A 164 -3.72 13.67 16.69
CA THR A 164 -4.04 14.59 15.60
C THR A 164 -5.54 14.69 15.42
N ASP A 165 -6.04 15.91 15.16
CA ASP A 165 -7.46 16.16 14.98
C ASP A 165 -7.81 16.44 13.51
N LEU A 166 -8.75 15.66 12.95
CA LEU A 166 -9.30 15.88 11.62
C LEU A 166 -10.47 16.86 11.70
N GLN A 167 -10.27 18.08 11.27
CA GLN A 167 -11.21 19.19 11.47
C GLN A 167 -12.27 19.26 10.37
N THR A 168 -11.96 18.81 9.12
CA THR A 168 -12.90 18.92 7.99
C THR A 168 -13.67 17.64 7.72
N THR A 169 -14.89 17.78 7.18
CA THR A 169 -15.70 16.63 6.75
C THR A 169 -15.05 15.86 5.61
N LEU A 170 -14.30 16.53 4.73
CA LEU A 170 -13.59 15.89 3.61
C LEU A 170 -12.50 14.95 4.12
N LEU A 171 -11.68 15.42 5.06
CA LEU A 171 -10.63 14.62 5.68
C LEU A 171 -11.19 13.43 6.49
N ARG A 172 -12.29 13.64 7.24
CA ARG A 172 -12.98 12.56 7.96
C ARG A 172 -13.52 11.49 7.01
N ARG A 173 -14.06 11.87 5.85
CA ARG A 173 -14.51 10.92 4.81
C ARG A 173 -13.34 10.18 4.19
N LEU A 174 -12.20 10.84 3.97
CA LEU A 174 -10.98 10.20 3.49
C LEU A 174 -10.46 9.19 4.53
N ALA A 175 -10.38 9.60 5.79
CA ALA A 175 -9.94 8.74 6.90
C ALA A 175 -10.85 7.52 7.07
N LEU A 176 -12.18 7.68 6.97
CA LEU A 176 -13.11 6.55 7.03
C LEU A 176 -12.83 5.53 5.92
N LYS A 177 -12.60 5.97 4.68
CA LYS A 177 -12.21 5.05 3.58
C LYS A 177 -10.89 4.34 3.89
N HIS A 178 -9.92 5.07 4.44
CA HIS A 178 -8.62 4.53 4.82
C HIS A 178 -8.76 3.48 5.93
N MET A 179 -9.51 3.78 6.98
CA MET A 179 -9.78 2.86 8.11
C MET A 179 -10.46 1.56 7.63
N VAL A 180 -11.45 1.64 6.73
CA VAL A 180 -12.12 0.46 6.17
C VAL A 180 -11.14 -0.41 5.37
N LEU A 181 -10.29 0.20 4.54
CA LEU A 181 -9.25 -0.54 3.81
C LEU A 181 -8.22 -1.15 4.78
N SER A 182 -7.78 -0.41 5.78
CA SER A 182 -6.83 -0.88 6.80
C SER A 182 -7.40 -2.09 7.56
N TYR A 183 -8.67 -2.02 7.96
CA TYR A 183 -9.35 -3.13 8.61
C TYR A 183 -9.42 -4.38 7.72
N LEU A 184 -9.76 -4.20 6.43
CA LEU A 184 -9.80 -5.31 5.47
C LEU A 184 -8.43 -6.00 5.35
N PHE A 185 -7.35 -5.23 5.17
CA PHE A 185 -6.00 -5.78 5.10
C PHE A 185 -5.57 -6.43 6.42
N GLY A 186 -5.84 -5.80 7.55
CA GLY A 186 -5.54 -6.35 8.88
C GLY A 186 -6.23 -7.68 9.12
N ALA A 187 -7.51 -7.79 8.78
CA ALA A 187 -8.27 -9.05 8.90
C ALA A 187 -7.68 -10.17 8.03
N VAL A 188 -7.28 -9.84 6.79
CA VAL A 188 -6.64 -10.82 5.88
C VAL A 188 -5.26 -11.24 6.40
N ILE A 189 -4.44 -10.30 6.88
CA ILE A 189 -3.11 -10.60 7.45
C ILE A 189 -3.25 -11.57 8.62
N VAL A 190 -4.18 -11.33 9.54
CA VAL A 190 -4.43 -12.21 10.69
C VAL A 190 -4.94 -13.58 10.22
N ALA A 191 -5.88 -13.63 9.30
CA ALA A 191 -6.40 -14.89 8.76
C ALA A 191 -5.30 -15.72 8.09
N VAL A 192 -4.42 -15.10 7.30
CA VAL A 192 -3.29 -15.77 6.67
C VAL A 192 -2.29 -16.28 7.71
N ALA A 193 -1.96 -15.46 8.71
CA ALA A 193 -1.07 -15.86 9.80
C ALA A 193 -1.59 -17.09 10.56
N ILE A 194 -2.87 -17.10 10.92
CA ILE A 194 -3.54 -18.24 11.59
C ILE A 194 -3.48 -19.49 10.69
N ASN A 195 -3.80 -19.36 9.41
CA ASN A 195 -3.75 -20.49 8.46
C ASN A 195 -2.35 -21.09 8.33
N LEU A 196 -1.32 -20.25 8.24
CA LEU A 196 0.08 -20.70 8.13
C LEU A 196 0.54 -21.40 9.43
N LEU A 197 0.14 -20.90 10.58
CA LEU A 197 0.45 -21.54 11.88
C LEU A 197 -0.27 -22.89 12.00
N ALA A 198 -1.55 -22.96 11.67
CA ALA A 198 -2.31 -24.21 11.72
C ALA A 198 -1.72 -25.30 10.82
N ALA A 199 -1.23 -24.94 9.64
CA ALA A 199 -0.59 -25.85 8.68
C ALA A 199 0.79 -26.38 9.15
N HIS A 200 1.37 -25.82 10.22
CA HIS A 200 2.64 -26.30 10.81
C HIS A 200 2.44 -27.17 12.06
N VAL A 201 1.28 -27.14 12.68
CA VAL A 201 0.98 -27.84 13.94
C VAL A 201 0.23 -29.15 13.69
N GLY A 202 -0.39 -29.32 12.54
CA GLY A 202 -1.06 -30.55 12.08
C GLY A 202 -0.20 -31.38 11.13
#